data_c93e6cb4e4a3e4d55cbb7d302a9b4938
#
_entry.id   c93e6cb4e4a3e4d55cbb7d302a9b4938
#
_cell.length_a   1.000
_cell.length_b   1.000
_cell.length_c   1.000
_cell.angle_alpha   90.00
_cell.angle_beta   90.00
_cell.angle_gamma   90.00
#
_symmetry.space_group_name_H-M   'P 1'
#
loop_
_entity.id
_entity.type
_entity.pdbx_description
1 polymer ?
#
loop_
_entity_poly.entity_id
_entity_poly.type
_entity_poly.pdbx_seq_one_letter_code
_entity_poly.pdbx_strand_id
1 'polypeptide(L)'
;MNKFIAALLIALLALVACTSDAASSEAELPEMDLDAFVARLESSAKPAVVNVWASWCLPCRDEAPLFTSAHAEYGDRIDFYGVAYNDNQPGARQFLAEFDLPFTHYFDFDGDALVRFGGIGVPRTYFFGPGGELANTVNGVLTEDTLTSNLEELLGS
;
A
#
# COMPACT_ATOMS: atom_id res chain seq x y z
N MET A 1 -46.21 -6.86 54.76
CA MET A 1 -46.74 -6.76 53.43
C MET A 1 -46.03 -5.54 52.76
N ASN A 2 -45.11 -5.51 51.92
CA ASN A 2 -44.23 -6.47 51.24
C ASN A 2 -42.90 -5.76 50.95
N LYS A 3 -41.83 -6.14 51.63
CA LYS A 3 -40.48 -5.60 51.42
C LYS A 3 -39.71 -6.42 50.39
N PHE A 4 -40.39 -7.23 49.59
CA PHE A 4 -39.76 -8.19 48.65
C PHE A 4 -39.97 -7.88 47.15
N ILE A 5 -40.57 -6.75 46.77
CA ILE A 5 -40.85 -6.41 45.36
C ILE A 5 -39.85 -5.37 44.81
N ALA A 6 -39.02 -4.74 45.64
CA ALA A 6 -38.08 -3.70 45.20
C ALA A 6 -36.69 -4.22 44.76
N ALA A 7 -36.44 -5.52 44.84
CA ALA A 7 -35.11 -6.09 44.55
C ALA A 7 -34.98 -6.74 43.15
N LEU A 8 -36.02 -6.72 42.31
CA LEU A 8 -36.03 -7.46 41.04
C LEU A 8 -35.97 -6.55 39.78
N LEU A 9 -35.73 -5.25 39.93
CA LEU A 9 -35.71 -4.30 38.80
C LEU A 9 -34.36 -3.64 38.53
N ILE A 10 -33.27 -4.05 39.18
CA ILE A 10 -31.93 -3.46 39.01
C ILE A 10 -30.97 -4.40 38.27
N ALA A 11 -31.40 -5.59 37.87
CA ALA A 11 -30.51 -6.58 37.22
C ALA A 11 -30.60 -6.63 35.68
N LEU A 12 -31.20 -5.64 34.99
CA LEU A 12 -31.42 -5.71 33.53
C LEU A 12 -30.80 -4.56 32.76
N LEU A 13 -29.75 -3.91 33.25
CA LEU A 13 -29.09 -2.79 32.58
C LEU A 13 -27.58 -2.92 32.53
N ALA A 14 -27.04 -4.07 32.17
CA ALA A 14 -25.59 -4.23 32.00
C ALA A 14 -25.23 -5.23 30.88
N LEU A 15 -25.89 -5.14 29.72
CA LEU A 15 -25.42 -5.81 28.49
C LEU A 15 -25.46 -4.81 27.33
N VAL A 16 -24.78 -3.67 27.52
CA VAL A 16 -24.25 -2.94 26.35
C VAL A 16 -22.98 -3.69 25.97
N ALA A 17 -23.19 -4.70 25.13
CA ALA A 17 -22.09 -5.35 24.44
C ALA A 17 -21.29 -4.28 23.69
N CYS A 18 -20.03 -4.12 24.05
CA CYS A 18 -19.04 -3.48 23.19
C CYS A 18 -18.99 -4.30 21.88
N THR A 19 -19.74 -3.90 20.89
CA THR A 19 -19.44 -4.25 19.52
C THR A 19 -18.19 -3.46 19.18
N SER A 20 -17.04 -4.06 19.43
CA SER A 20 -15.79 -3.59 18.85
C SER A 20 -15.98 -3.74 17.34
N ASP A 21 -16.19 -2.62 16.66
CA ASP A 21 -16.14 -2.54 15.21
C ASP A 21 -14.76 -3.05 14.77
N ALA A 22 -14.72 -4.30 14.32
CA ALA A 22 -13.62 -4.86 13.54
C ALA A 22 -13.69 -4.28 12.11
N ALA A 23 -13.72 -2.96 12.00
CA ALA A 23 -13.83 -2.23 10.73
C ALA A 23 -12.45 -1.92 10.11
N SER A 24 -11.38 -2.61 10.51
CA SER A 24 -10.02 -2.28 10.04
C SER A 24 -9.50 -3.14 8.88
N SER A 25 -10.29 -4.09 8.33
CA SER A 25 -9.86 -4.90 7.18
C SER A 25 -10.65 -4.66 5.89
N GLU A 26 -11.60 -3.71 5.88
CA GLU A 26 -12.51 -3.47 4.75
C GLU A 26 -12.34 -2.08 4.08
N ALA A 27 -11.45 -1.23 4.57
CA ALA A 27 -11.25 0.08 3.96
C ALA A 27 -10.74 -0.07 2.52
N GLU A 28 -11.39 0.61 1.59
CA GLU A 28 -10.95 0.68 0.20
C GLU A 28 -9.59 1.38 0.10
N LEU A 29 -8.78 0.99 -0.89
CA LEU A 29 -7.58 1.73 -1.21
C LEU A 29 -7.99 3.14 -1.66
N PRO A 30 -7.31 4.19 -1.17
CA PRO A 30 -7.58 5.54 -1.60
C PRO A 30 -7.32 5.68 -3.10
N GLU A 31 -8.23 6.37 -3.80
CA GLU A 31 -8.02 6.74 -5.19
C GLU A 31 -6.75 7.61 -5.32
N MET A 32 -6.02 7.40 -6.39
CA MET A 32 -4.79 8.13 -6.63
C MET A 32 -5.08 9.54 -7.14
N ASP A 33 -4.76 10.55 -6.33
CA ASP A 33 -4.62 11.92 -6.82
C ASP A 33 -3.18 12.06 -7.35
N LEU A 34 -3.03 11.94 -8.67
CA LEU A 34 -1.73 11.90 -9.31
C LEU A 34 -0.94 13.21 -9.15
N ASP A 35 -1.59 14.37 -9.22
CA ASP A 35 -0.91 15.67 -9.05
C ASP A 35 -0.42 15.84 -7.61
N ALA A 36 -1.24 15.47 -6.63
CA ALA A 36 -0.85 15.47 -5.23
C ALA A 36 0.28 14.46 -4.95
N PHE A 37 0.26 13.30 -5.61
CA PHE A 37 1.31 12.29 -5.48
C PHE A 37 2.64 12.77 -6.09
N VAL A 38 2.63 13.36 -7.29
CA VAL A 38 3.82 13.96 -7.90
C VAL A 38 4.40 15.06 -7.02
N ALA A 39 3.55 15.98 -6.50
CA ALA A 39 3.99 17.02 -5.58
C ALA A 39 4.61 16.46 -4.29
N ARG A 40 4.10 15.31 -3.80
CA ARG A 40 4.70 14.59 -2.67
C ARG A 40 6.11 14.10 -2.99
N LEU A 41 6.32 13.47 -4.16
CA LEU A 41 7.64 13.01 -4.58
C LEU A 41 8.61 14.20 -4.72
N GLU A 42 8.18 15.28 -5.36
CA GLU A 42 8.99 16.48 -5.60
C GLU A 42 9.39 17.22 -4.31
N SER A 43 8.53 17.17 -3.28
CA SER A 43 8.81 17.81 -1.98
C SER A 43 9.55 16.91 -0.98
N SER A 44 9.73 15.62 -1.30
CA SER A 44 10.37 14.66 -0.40
C SER A 44 11.91 14.81 -0.44
N ALA A 45 12.51 14.85 0.75
CA ALA A 45 13.97 14.74 0.90
C ALA A 45 14.46 13.28 0.88
N LYS A 46 13.53 12.30 0.91
CA LYS A 46 13.83 10.89 0.80
C LYS A 46 13.63 10.42 -0.64
N PRO A 47 14.46 9.48 -1.10
CA PRO A 47 14.15 8.76 -2.33
C PRO A 47 12.88 7.93 -2.17
N ALA A 48 12.29 7.53 -3.28
CA ALA A 48 11.06 6.74 -3.28
C ALA A 48 11.08 5.62 -4.32
N VAL A 49 10.38 4.52 -3.99
CA VAL A 49 10.08 3.41 -4.90
C VAL A 49 8.58 3.34 -5.11
N VAL A 50 8.15 3.28 -6.36
CA VAL A 50 6.75 3.15 -6.76
C VAL A 50 6.58 1.87 -7.56
N ASN A 51 5.92 0.87 -6.98
CA ASN A 51 5.58 -0.37 -7.66
C ASN A 51 4.14 -0.33 -8.15
N VAL A 52 3.95 -0.47 -9.46
CA VAL A 52 2.63 -0.57 -10.09
C VAL A 52 2.32 -2.04 -10.33
N TRP A 53 1.21 -2.48 -9.78
CA TRP A 53 0.81 -3.89 -9.70
C TRP A 53 -0.69 -4.09 -9.94
N ALA A 54 -1.14 -5.33 -10.06
CA ALA A 54 -2.55 -5.68 -10.04
C ALA A 54 -2.75 -7.06 -9.39
N SER A 55 -3.91 -7.29 -8.77
CA SER A 55 -4.22 -8.57 -8.11
C SER A 55 -4.32 -9.73 -9.09
N TRP A 56 -4.74 -9.47 -10.32
CA TRP A 56 -4.84 -10.45 -11.42
C TRP A 56 -3.51 -10.72 -12.12
N CYS A 57 -2.45 -9.98 -11.81
CA CYS A 57 -1.13 -10.08 -12.43
C CYS A 57 -0.29 -11.15 -11.73
N LEU A 58 -0.13 -12.32 -12.32
CA LEU A 58 0.67 -13.41 -11.73
C LEU A 58 2.13 -13.00 -11.46
N PRO A 59 2.84 -12.34 -12.40
CA PRO A 59 4.21 -11.88 -12.14
C PRO A 59 4.31 -10.88 -10.99
N CYS A 60 3.28 -10.05 -10.76
CA CYS A 60 3.25 -9.13 -9.62
C CYS A 60 3.18 -9.88 -8.28
N ARG A 61 2.50 -11.03 -8.27
CA ARG A 61 2.42 -11.91 -7.09
C ARG A 61 3.76 -12.56 -6.77
N ASP A 62 4.54 -12.89 -7.81
CA ASP A 62 5.86 -13.51 -7.64
C ASP A 62 6.87 -12.54 -7.01
N GLU A 63 6.77 -11.23 -7.31
CA GLU A 63 7.69 -10.22 -6.76
C GLU A 63 7.22 -9.57 -5.45
N ALA A 64 5.93 -9.68 -5.10
CA ALA A 64 5.37 -9.01 -3.91
C ALA A 64 6.15 -9.30 -2.60
N PRO A 65 6.59 -10.53 -2.30
CA PRO A 65 7.38 -10.81 -1.10
C PRO A 65 8.72 -10.04 -1.03
N LEU A 66 9.30 -9.67 -2.18
CA LEU A 66 10.53 -8.91 -2.24
C LEU A 66 10.32 -7.48 -1.67
N PHE A 67 9.16 -6.88 -1.95
CA PHE A 67 8.83 -5.56 -1.44
C PHE A 67 8.58 -5.54 0.07
N THR A 68 7.99 -6.59 0.63
CA THR A 68 7.85 -6.74 2.10
C THR A 68 9.22 -6.78 2.76
N SER A 69 10.14 -7.59 2.24
CA SER A 69 11.51 -7.71 2.74
C SER A 69 12.29 -6.41 2.58
N ALA A 70 12.21 -5.79 1.39
CA ALA A 70 12.90 -4.53 1.11
C ALA A 70 12.38 -3.37 1.98
N HIS A 71 11.06 -3.29 2.20
CA HIS A 71 10.49 -2.28 3.10
C HIS A 71 10.96 -2.48 4.56
N ALA A 72 11.08 -3.71 5.03
CA ALA A 72 11.60 -3.98 6.38
C ALA A 72 13.06 -3.51 6.56
N GLU A 73 13.87 -3.55 5.49
CA GLU A 73 15.28 -3.16 5.53
C GLU A 73 15.52 -1.68 5.21
N TYR A 74 14.80 -1.13 4.23
CA TYR A 74 15.06 0.20 3.66
C TYR A 74 14.00 1.25 4.00
N GLY A 75 12.84 0.89 4.56
CA GLY A 75 11.68 1.77 4.76
C GLY A 75 11.93 3.00 5.63
N ASP A 76 12.93 2.96 6.51
CA ASP A 76 13.34 4.13 7.29
C ASP A 76 14.03 5.21 6.42
N ARG A 77 14.65 4.80 5.31
CA ARG A 77 15.48 5.65 4.44
C ARG A 77 14.85 5.92 3.08
N ILE A 78 13.97 5.05 2.61
CA ILE A 78 13.30 5.11 1.30
C ILE A 78 11.79 5.01 1.53
N ASP A 79 11.03 5.87 0.87
CA ASP A 79 9.57 5.79 0.88
C ASP A 79 9.11 4.75 -0.16
N PHE A 80 8.21 3.83 0.25
CA PHE A 80 7.64 2.82 -0.63
C PHE A 80 6.17 3.13 -0.91
N TYR A 81 5.77 3.03 -2.16
CA TYR A 81 4.41 3.21 -2.62
C TYR A 81 4.00 2.08 -3.57
N GLY A 82 2.78 1.59 -3.40
CA GLY A 82 2.14 0.68 -4.35
C GLY A 82 1.01 1.37 -5.09
N VAL A 83 0.82 1.02 -6.34
CA VAL A 83 -0.27 1.52 -7.17
C VAL A 83 -1.00 0.33 -7.78
N ALA A 84 -2.24 0.11 -7.37
CA ALA A 84 -3.11 -0.93 -7.92
C ALA A 84 -3.71 -0.44 -9.24
N TYR A 85 -3.22 -0.98 -10.35
CA TYR A 85 -3.57 -0.59 -11.71
C TYR A 85 -4.70 -1.43 -12.28
N ASN A 86 -5.74 -0.79 -12.83
CA ASN A 86 -6.83 -1.45 -13.55
C ASN A 86 -7.33 -2.72 -12.84
N ASP A 87 -7.60 -2.58 -11.56
CA ASP A 87 -8.00 -3.65 -10.65
C ASP A 87 -9.43 -3.39 -10.14
N ASN A 88 -9.88 -4.22 -9.22
CA ASN A 88 -11.07 -3.98 -8.43
C ASN A 88 -10.70 -3.92 -6.94
N GLN A 89 -11.41 -3.12 -6.18
CA GLN A 89 -11.13 -2.89 -4.76
C GLN A 89 -11.07 -4.20 -3.92
N PRO A 90 -11.99 -5.17 -4.07
CA PRO A 90 -11.87 -6.44 -3.35
C PRO A 90 -10.60 -7.23 -3.70
N GLY A 91 -10.25 -7.32 -4.99
CA GLY A 91 -9.05 -8.02 -5.46
C GLY A 91 -7.78 -7.36 -4.93
N ALA A 92 -7.69 -6.03 -5.03
CA ALA A 92 -6.56 -5.26 -4.52
C ALA A 92 -6.37 -5.47 -3.00
N ARG A 93 -7.44 -5.40 -2.20
CA ARG A 93 -7.37 -5.65 -0.75
C ARG A 93 -6.93 -7.07 -0.43
N GLN A 94 -7.45 -8.07 -1.16
CA GLN A 94 -7.03 -9.46 -0.97
C GLN A 94 -5.54 -9.64 -1.26
N PHE A 95 -5.02 -9.02 -2.32
CA PHE A 95 -3.60 -9.03 -2.66
C PHE A 95 -2.75 -8.45 -1.52
N LEU A 96 -3.11 -7.26 -1.00
CA LEU A 96 -2.39 -6.65 0.11
C LEU A 96 -2.40 -7.50 1.38
N ALA A 97 -3.53 -8.11 1.69
CA ALA A 97 -3.66 -9.00 2.85
C ALA A 97 -2.86 -10.29 2.70
N GLU A 98 -2.76 -10.84 1.49
CA GLU A 98 -2.01 -12.06 1.21
C GLU A 98 -0.49 -11.88 1.34
N PHE A 99 0.03 -10.74 0.87
CA PHE A 99 1.47 -10.49 0.82
C PHE A 99 1.98 -9.60 1.96
N ASP A 100 1.09 -9.12 2.84
CA ASP A 100 1.43 -8.27 3.99
C ASP A 100 2.34 -7.09 3.58
N LEU A 101 1.89 -6.29 2.61
CA LEU A 101 2.64 -5.15 2.08
C LEU A 101 2.42 -3.92 2.98
N PRO A 102 3.38 -3.54 3.86
CA PRO A 102 3.13 -2.64 4.98
C PRO A 102 3.36 -1.15 4.65
N PHE A 103 3.28 -0.77 3.39
CA PHE A 103 3.47 0.61 2.94
C PHE A 103 2.21 1.19 2.30
N THR A 104 2.23 2.45 1.90
CA THR A 104 1.06 3.15 1.35
C THR A 104 0.72 2.64 -0.05
N HIS A 105 -0.55 2.32 -0.27
CA HIS A 105 -1.08 1.90 -1.56
C HIS A 105 -2.20 2.83 -2.04
N TYR A 106 -2.24 3.07 -3.34
CA TYR A 106 -3.25 3.84 -4.05
C TYR A 106 -3.98 2.96 -5.07
N PHE A 107 -5.20 3.35 -5.41
CA PHE A 107 -5.98 2.74 -6.46
C PHE A 107 -5.96 3.65 -7.69
N ASP A 108 -5.53 3.14 -8.83
CA ASP A 108 -5.40 3.84 -10.11
C ASP A 108 -6.07 3.01 -11.21
N PHE A 109 -7.40 3.13 -11.32
CA PHE A 109 -8.17 2.33 -12.27
C PHE A 109 -7.79 2.66 -13.72
N ASP A 110 -7.63 3.93 -14.03
CA ASP A 110 -7.40 4.42 -15.40
C ASP A 110 -5.93 4.29 -15.85
N GLY A 111 -4.99 4.10 -14.91
CA GLY A 111 -3.57 3.92 -15.20
C GLY A 111 -2.82 5.23 -15.44
N ASP A 112 -3.28 6.29 -14.83
CA ASP A 112 -2.69 7.63 -14.99
C ASP A 112 -1.24 7.67 -14.52
N ALA A 113 -0.87 6.90 -13.49
CA ALA A 113 0.50 6.78 -13.02
C ALA A 113 1.43 6.18 -14.09
N LEU A 114 1.00 5.12 -14.79
CA LEU A 114 1.77 4.53 -15.89
C LEU A 114 1.95 5.51 -17.05
N VAL A 115 0.90 6.26 -17.40
CA VAL A 115 0.98 7.28 -18.45
C VAL A 115 1.93 8.41 -18.03
N ARG A 116 1.82 8.89 -16.78
CA ARG A 116 2.61 10.01 -16.24
C ARG A 116 4.10 9.70 -16.16
N PHE A 117 4.45 8.49 -15.69
CA PHE A 117 5.85 8.09 -15.49
C PHE A 117 6.45 7.35 -16.68
N GLY A 118 5.69 7.17 -17.75
CA GLY A 118 6.14 6.56 -18.98
C GLY A 118 6.15 5.04 -18.93
N GLY A 119 4.99 4.39 -19.16
CA GLY A 119 4.91 2.95 -19.16
C GLY A 119 3.61 2.38 -19.68
N ILE A 120 3.62 1.07 -19.88
CA ILE A 120 2.45 0.26 -20.23
C ILE A 120 2.54 -1.07 -19.47
N GLY A 121 1.43 -1.47 -18.83
CA GLY A 121 1.29 -2.77 -18.18
C GLY A 121 2.08 -2.93 -16.88
N VAL A 122 1.83 -4.05 -16.22
CA VAL A 122 2.34 -4.43 -14.90
C VAL A 122 3.04 -5.79 -14.95
N PRO A 123 3.99 -6.09 -14.03
CA PRO A 123 4.52 -5.22 -13.01
C PRO A 123 5.45 -4.15 -13.57
N ARG A 124 5.53 -3.04 -12.86
CA ARG A 124 6.46 -1.97 -13.20
C ARG A 124 6.91 -1.25 -11.93
N THR A 125 8.21 -0.99 -11.83
CA THR A 125 8.77 -0.30 -10.68
C THR A 125 9.56 0.91 -11.11
N TYR A 126 9.24 2.05 -10.50
CA TYR A 126 9.93 3.32 -10.69
C TYR A 126 10.75 3.64 -9.44
N PHE A 127 11.96 4.14 -9.66
CA PHE A 127 12.90 4.54 -8.62
C PHE A 127 13.13 6.04 -8.74
N PHE A 128 12.77 6.78 -7.70
CA PHE A 128 12.90 8.24 -7.67
C PHE A 128 13.96 8.64 -6.65
N GLY A 129 14.87 9.52 -7.05
CA GLY A 129 15.78 10.21 -6.16
C GLY A 129 15.06 11.24 -5.28
N PRO A 130 15.78 11.84 -4.29
CA PRO A 130 15.26 12.97 -3.52
C PRO A 130 14.80 14.10 -4.46
N GLY A 131 13.64 14.71 -4.14
CA GLY A 131 13.06 15.74 -5.00
C GLY A 131 12.29 15.21 -6.22
N GLY A 132 12.01 13.88 -6.26
CA GLY A 132 11.14 13.29 -7.27
C GLY A 132 11.77 13.10 -8.66
N GLU A 133 13.10 13.19 -8.78
CA GLU A 133 13.78 12.88 -10.05
C GLU A 133 13.70 11.38 -10.34
N LEU A 134 13.19 11.01 -11.52
CA LEU A 134 13.14 9.61 -11.95
C LEU A 134 14.55 9.11 -12.26
N ALA A 135 15.11 8.28 -11.40
CA ALA A 135 16.46 7.73 -11.52
C ALA A 135 16.48 6.47 -12.40
N ASN A 136 15.52 5.56 -12.23
CA ASN A 136 15.44 4.31 -13.00
C ASN A 136 14.01 3.79 -13.08
N THR A 137 13.79 2.90 -14.08
CA THR A 137 12.53 2.17 -14.27
C THR A 137 12.82 0.73 -14.63
N VAL A 138 12.20 -0.21 -13.94
CA VAL A 138 12.23 -1.64 -14.27
C VAL A 138 10.89 -2.07 -14.84
N ASN A 139 10.93 -2.66 -16.03
CA ASN A 139 9.77 -3.17 -16.75
C ASN A 139 9.70 -4.69 -16.59
N GLY A 140 8.62 -5.19 -16.04
CA GLY A 140 8.45 -6.61 -15.72
C GLY A 140 8.94 -6.97 -14.31
N VAL A 141 9.07 -8.26 -14.04
CA VAL A 141 9.38 -8.79 -12.71
C VAL A 141 10.76 -8.35 -12.24
N LEU A 142 10.81 -7.84 -11.02
CA LEU A 142 12.06 -7.60 -10.30
C LEU A 142 12.62 -8.91 -9.72
N THR A 143 13.95 -9.02 -9.74
CA THR A 143 14.68 -9.97 -8.88
C THR A 143 15.14 -9.25 -7.62
N GLU A 144 15.47 -10.02 -6.58
CA GLU A 144 16.03 -9.47 -5.34
C GLU A 144 17.29 -8.64 -5.60
N ASP A 145 18.21 -9.16 -6.41
CA ASP A 145 19.46 -8.45 -6.78
C ASP A 145 19.16 -7.12 -7.49
N THR A 146 18.20 -7.12 -8.42
CA THR A 146 17.84 -5.90 -9.15
C THR A 146 17.18 -4.87 -8.24
N LEU A 147 16.28 -5.30 -7.36
CA LEU A 147 15.63 -4.42 -6.39
C LEU A 147 16.68 -3.82 -5.44
N THR A 148 17.48 -4.64 -4.81
CA THR A 148 18.53 -4.22 -3.86
C THR A 148 19.52 -3.25 -4.50
N SER A 149 20.03 -3.56 -5.70
CA SER A 149 20.98 -2.68 -6.41
C SER A 149 20.40 -1.29 -6.68
N ASN A 150 19.13 -1.20 -7.10
CA ASN A 150 18.47 0.09 -7.32
C ASN A 150 18.24 0.86 -6.01
N LEU A 151 17.88 0.17 -4.91
CA LEU A 151 17.70 0.81 -3.60
C LEU A 151 19.02 1.37 -3.06
N GLU A 152 20.11 0.63 -3.20
CA GLU A 152 21.44 1.07 -2.80
C GLU A 152 21.94 2.25 -3.64
N GLU A 153 21.67 2.26 -4.95
CA GLU A 153 21.99 3.38 -5.85
C GLU A 153 21.25 4.65 -5.42
N LEU A 154 19.96 4.56 -5.08
CA LEU A 154 19.18 5.69 -4.55
C LEU A 154 19.77 6.28 -3.26
N LEU A 155 20.38 5.46 -2.42
CA LEU A 155 20.98 5.89 -1.15
C LEU A 155 22.41 6.40 -1.30
N GLY A 156 23.08 6.09 -2.40
CA GLY A 156 24.45 6.53 -2.71
C GLY A 156 24.52 7.79 -3.58
N SER A 157 23.39 8.27 -4.07
CA SER A 157 23.26 9.44 -4.94
C SER A 157 23.19 10.77 -4.19
#